data_4d9f6147db9411a2953072e3092b5938
#
_entry.id   4d9f6147db9411a2953072e3092b5938
#
_cell.length_a   1.000
_cell.length_b   1.000
_cell.length_c   1.000
_cell.angle_alpha   90.00
_cell.angle_beta   90.00
_cell.angle_gamma   90.00
#
_symmetry.space_group_name_H-M   'P 1'
#
loop_
_entity.id
_entity.type
_entity.pdbx_description
1 polymer ?
#
loop_
_entity_poly.entity_id
_entity_poly.type
_entity_poly.pdbx_seq_one_letter_code
_entity_poly.pdbx_strand_id
1 'polypeptide(L)'
;MLIAAVFCHASLYGWRRTARTAAGMLPVFLVLSIVNPIFNRYGQRVLFTYLGRNYTLEALYYGMAIAAMFTGVLIWFSCYSAVMTSDKFVALFGGLMPSISLLLVMVFRLVPSYQRRAKAILGARGGVGMGVGQSANRREQIAQGMIVLSALTGWALESAITTADAMRSRGYGTTKRTSFQIYRFTLRDAAFAAIMGILAAVCIAAAIMGAARAQYTPYLSIAPVHPVGFICYALFLLMPSAINYWEKIAWHISISRI
;
A
#
# COMPACT_ATOMS: atom_id res chain seq x y z
N MET A 1 -10.44 -12.48 6.32
CA MET A 1 -9.59 -11.42 5.78
C MET A 1 -8.52 -10.96 6.77
N LEU A 2 -8.86 -10.45 7.97
CA LEU A 2 -7.89 -9.91 8.94
C LEU A 2 -6.84 -10.94 9.38
N ILE A 3 -7.25 -12.17 9.72
CA ILE A 3 -6.33 -13.25 10.12
C ILE A 3 -5.33 -13.56 9.00
N ALA A 4 -5.79 -13.66 7.76
CA ALA A 4 -4.92 -13.90 6.61
C ALA A 4 -3.93 -12.74 6.38
N ALA A 5 -4.37 -11.47 6.56
CA ALA A 5 -3.52 -10.30 6.48
C ALA A 5 -2.40 -10.33 7.54
N VAL A 6 -2.76 -10.65 8.80
CA VAL A 6 -1.79 -10.77 9.91
C VAL A 6 -0.79 -11.90 9.64
N PHE A 7 -1.27 -13.04 9.14
CA PHE A 7 -0.42 -14.17 8.80
C PHE A 7 0.54 -13.85 7.64
N CYS A 8 0.07 -13.18 6.59
CA CYS A 8 0.90 -12.70 5.49
C CYS A 8 1.97 -11.72 5.99
N HIS A 9 1.59 -10.76 6.81
CA HIS A 9 2.52 -9.80 7.39
C HIS A 9 3.56 -10.49 8.30
N ALA A 10 3.16 -11.50 9.07
CA ALA A 10 4.06 -12.27 9.91
C ALA A 10 5.07 -13.10 9.09
N SER A 11 4.65 -13.60 7.93
CA SER A 11 5.54 -14.32 7.01
C SER A 11 6.61 -13.42 6.40
N LEU A 12 6.30 -12.12 6.15
CA LEU A 12 7.22 -11.15 5.55
C LEU A 12 8.17 -10.52 6.58
N TYR A 13 7.63 -10.02 7.68
CA TYR A 13 8.36 -9.19 8.64
C TYR A 13 8.73 -9.89 9.96
N GLY A 14 8.18 -11.09 10.19
CA GLY A 14 8.34 -11.83 11.43
C GLY A 14 7.33 -11.40 12.51
N TRP A 15 7.07 -12.31 13.47
CA TRP A 15 6.00 -12.18 14.46
C TRP A 15 6.11 -10.93 15.35
N ARG A 16 7.34 -10.56 15.78
CA ARG A 16 7.56 -9.40 16.67
C ARG A 16 7.18 -8.07 16.00
N ARG A 17 7.51 -7.89 14.73
CA ARG A 17 7.13 -6.67 13.97
C ARG A 17 5.65 -6.65 13.71
N THR A 18 5.07 -7.78 13.34
CA THR A 18 3.63 -7.92 13.11
C THR A 18 2.81 -7.58 14.36
N ALA A 19 3.21 -8.07 15.54
CA ALA A 19 2.55 -7.72 16.79
C ALA A 19 2.61 -6.22 17.08
N ARG A 20 3.74 -5.56 16.80
CA ARG A 20 3.86 -4.10 16.97
C ARG A 20 2.99 -3.34 15.97
N THR A 21 2.91 -3.76 14.71
CA THR A 21 2.04 -3.15 13.70
C THR A 21 0.57 -3.35 14.04
N ALA A 22 0.19 -4.56 14.47
CA ALA A 22 -1.17 -4.85 14.92
C ALA A 22 -1.55 -4.03 16.15
N ALA A 23 -0.65 -3.89 17.14
CA ALA A 23 -0.85 -3.03 18.29
C ALA A 23 -1.01 -1.54 17.89
N GLY A 24 -0.23 -1.07 16.92
CA GLY A 24 -0.37 0.28 16.36
C GLY A 24 -1.68 0.52 15.61
N MET A 25 -2.30 -0.53 15.06
CA MET A 25 -3.61 -0.46 14.39
C MET A 25 -4.80 -0.58 15.37
N LEU A 26 -4.55 -1.01 16.61
CA LEU A 26 -5.58 -1.21 17.62
C LEU A 26 -6.36 0.07 17.95
N PRO A 27 -5.76 1.26 18.12
CA PRO A 27 -6.52 2.49 18.34
C PRO A 27 -7.44 2.83 17.15
N VAL A 28 -7.00 2.60 15.91
CA VAL A 28 -7.83 2.83 14.71
C VAL A 28 -9.02 1.86 14.70
N PHE A 29 -8.79 0.59 15.03
CA PHE A 29 -9.84 -0.42 15.15
C PHE A 29 -10.87 -0.03 16.21
N LEU A 30 -10.43 0.39 17.39
CA LEU A 30 -11.31 0.80 18.49
C LEU A 30 -12.12 2.06 18.13
N VAL A 31 -11.47 3.07 17.56
CA VAL A 31 -12.16 4.30 17.14
C VAL A 31 -13.24 3.99 16.12
N LEU A 32 -12.95 3.23 15.08
CA LEU A 32 -13.94 2.86 14.06
C LEU A 32 -15.08 2.02 14.62
N SER A 33 -14.78 1.09 15.55
CA SER A 33 -15.78 0.24 16.19
C SER A 33 -16.74 1.05 17.08
N ILE A 34 -16.23 2.06 17.81
CA ILE A 34 -17.02 2.87 18.74
C ILE A 34 -17.78 4.00 18.00
N VAL A 35 -17.15 4.59 16.98
CA VAL A 35 -17.74 5.71 16.23
C VAL A 35 -18.92 5.24 15.39
N ASN A 36 -18.89 4.02 14.87
CA ASN A 36 -19.94 3.51 14.00
C ASN A 36 -21.33 3.46 14.68
N PRO A 37 -21.51 2.93 15.91
CA PRO A 37 -22.81 2.98 16.62
C PRO A 37 -23.31 4.39 16.93
N ILE A 38 -22.43 5.39 16.95
CA ILE A 38 -22.81 6.80 17.16
C ILE A 38 -23.58 7.37 15.97
N PHE A 39 -23.18 6.96 14.75
CA PHE A 39 -23.78 7.43 13.51
C PHE A 39 -24.90 6.52 13.01
N ASN A 40 -24.80 5.21 13.19
CA ASN A 40 -25.75 4.22 12.73
C ASN A 40 -26.70 3.81 13.85
N ARG A 41 -28.02 4.07 13.66
CA ARG A 41 -29.09 3.83 14.62
C ARG A 41 -29.88 2.54 14.31
N TYR A 42 -29.29 1.61 13.60
CA TYR A 42 -29.97 0.39 13.17
C TYR A 42 -29.86 -0.70 14.24
N GLY A 43 -30.95 -1.44 14.44
CA GLY A 43 -31.02 -2.58 15.34
C GLY A 43 -32.14 -2.47 16.38
N GLN A 44 -32.57 -3.61 16.94
CA GLN A 44 -33.65 -3.68 17.91
C GLN A 44 -33.18 -3.89 19.35
N ARG A 45 -32.00 -4.46 19.55
CA ARG A 45 -31.47 -4.70 20.89
C ARG A 45 -30.71 -3.47 21.38
N VAL A 46 -31.42 -2.64 22.13
CA VAL A 46 -30.84 -1.45 22.76
C VAL A 46 -29.97 -1.88 23.95
N LEU A 47 -28.67 -1.54 23.93
CA LEU A 47 -27.75 -1.75 25.04
C LEU A 47 -27.91 -0.69 26.12
N PHE A 48 -27.89 0.57 25.69
CA PHE A 48 -28.10 1.73 26.56
C PHE A 48 -28.55 2.93 25.73
N THR A 49 -29.25 3.86 26.39
CA THR A 49 -29.69 5.11 25.78
C THR A 49 -28.89 6.25 26.42
N TYR A 50 -28.15 7.00 25.61
CA TYR A 50 -27.37 8.15 26.06
C TYR A 50 -27.68 9.37 25.18
N LEU A 51 -27.97 10.53 25.80
CA LEU A 51 -28.37 11.77 25.12
C LEU A 51 -29.55 11.59 24.11
N GLY A 52 -30.55 10.76 24.43
CA GLY A 52 -31.69 10.48 23.54
C GLY A 52 -31.36 9.62 22.31
N ARG A 53 -30.21 8.94 22.31
CA ARG A 53 -29.76 8.04 21.26
C ARG A 53 -29.68 6.61 21.78
N ASN A 54 -30.25 5.69 21.00
CA ASN A 54 -30.22 4.26 21.30
C ASN A 54 -28.95 3.66 20.68
N TYR A 55 -28.12 3.06 21.52
CA TYR A 55 -26.96 2.29 21.10
C TYR A 55 -27.35 0.82 21.05
N THR A 56 -27.26 0.22 19.85
CA THR A 56 -27.71 -1.14 19.60
C THR A 56 -26.56 -2.11 19.44
N LEU A 57 -26.76 -3.36 19.84
CA LEU A 57 -25.79 -4.45 19.70
C LEU A 57 -25.44 -4.69 18.22
N GLU A 58 -26.43 -4.62 17.35
CA GLU A 58 -26.27 -4.83 15.92
C GLU A 58 -25.36 -3.76 15.29
N ALA A 59 -25.51 -2.50 15.71
CA ALA A 59 -24.64 -1.42 15.25
C ALA A 59 -23.18 -1.60 15.73
N LEU A 60 -22.99 -2.16 16.93
CA LEU A 60 -21.65 -2.46 17.44
C LEU A 60 -21.00 -3.61 16.64
N TYR A 61 -21.72 -4.70 16.36
CA TYR A 61 -21.20 -5.78 15.50
C TYR A 61 -20.87 -5.30 14.10
N TYR A 62 -21.71 -4.44 13.54
CA TYR A 62 -21.44 -3.81 12.25
C TYR A 62 -20.19 -2.94 12.30
N GLY A 63 -20.05 -2.13 13.35
CA GLY A 63 -18.84 -1.33 13.59
C GLY A 63 -17.57 -2.16 13.71
N MET A 64 -17.62 -3.27 14.44
CA MET A 64 -16.47 -4.20 14.54
C MET A 64 -16.16 -4.86 13.20
N ALA A 65 -17.16 -5.23 12.41
CA ALA A 65 -16.94 -5.82 11.09
C ALA A 65 -16.26 -4.83 10.13
N ILE A 66 -16.73 -3.58 10.08
CA ILE A 66 -16.10 -2.52 9.28
C ILE A 66 -14.68 -2.22 9.76
N ALA A 67 -14.48 -2.11 11.07
CA ALA A 67 -13.17 -1.87 11.66
C ALA A 67 -12.19 -3.01 11.31
N ALA A 68 -12.64 -4.25 11.37
CA ALA A 68 -11.84 -5.42 10.99
C ALA A 68 -11.51 -5.43 9.49
N MET A 69 -12.45 -5.08 8.63
CA MET A 69 -12.22 -4.95 7.19
C MET A 69 -11.18 -3.86 6.90
N PHE A 70 -11.37 -2.67 7.47
CA PHE A 70 -10.47 -1.53 7.26
C PHE A 70 -9.05 -1.82 7.76
N THR A 71 -8.93 -2.34 8.98
CA THR A 71 -7.63 -2.74 9.55
C THR A 71 -6.96 -3.84 8.69
N GLY A 72 -7.75 -4.80 8.23
CA GLY A 72 -7.28 -5.85 7.33
C GLY A 72 -6.71 -5.29 6.02
N VAL A 73 -7.39 -4.32 5.40
CA VAL A 73 -6.91 -3.64 4.18
C VAL A 73 -5.60 -2.88 4.45
N LEU A 74 -5.48 -2.18 5.57
CA LEU A 74 -4.25 -1.46 5.93
C LEU A 74 -3.06 -2.42 6.10
N ILE A 75 -3.27 -3.57 6.74
CA ILE A 75 -2.23 -4.59 6.89
C ILE A 75 -1.84 -5.17 5.52
N TRP A 76 -2.82 -5.46 4.65
CA TRP A 76 -2.55 -5.91 3.27
C TRP A 76 -1.78 -4.88 2.47
N PHE A 77 -2.12 -3.60 2.61
CA PHE A 77 -1.39 -2.53 1.94
C PHE A 77 0.05 -2.41 2.44
N SER A 78 0.27 -2.64 3.73
CA SER A 78 1.62 -2.73 4.31
C SER A 78 2.42 -3.88 3.70
N CYS A 79 1.81 -5.07 3.52
CA CYS A 79 2.44 -6.21 2.86
C CYS A 79 2.76 -5.89 1.39
N TYR A 80 1.79 -5.29 0.68
CA TYR A 80 1.98 -4.86 -0.71
C TYR A 80 3.17 -3.90 -0.87
N SER A 81 3.25 -2.88 -0.01
CA SER A 81 4.34 -1.89 -0.02
C SER A 81 5.72 -2.50 0.24
N ALA A 82 5.77 -3.62 0.95
CA ALA A 82 7.03 -4.34 1.19
C ALA A 82 7.49 -5.17 -0.03
N VAL A 83 6.54 -5.76 -0.73
CA VAL A 83 6.84 -6.63 -1.88
C VAL A 83 7.04 -5.83 -3.16
N MET A 84 6.21 -4.79 -3.35
CA MET A 84 6.23 -3.95 -4.55
C MET A 84 7.18 -2.77 -4.36
N THR A 85 8.42 -2.93 -4.80
CA THR A 85 9.39 -1.84 -4.84
C THR A 85 9.19 -0.98 -6.08
N SER A 86 9.67 0.28 -6.04
CA SER A 86 9.61 1.21 -7.17
C SER A 86 10.18 0.62 -8.47
N ASP A 87 11.27 -0.16 -8.36
CA ASP A 87 11.92 -0.80 -9.51
C ASP A 87 11.04 -1.88 -10.14
N LYS A 88 10.38 -2.71 -9.32
CA LYS A 88 9.44 -3.73 -9.80
C LYS A 88 8.23 -3.11 -10.46
N PHE A 89 7.71 -2.02 -9.87
CA PHE A 89 6.59 -1.27 -10.43
C PHE A 89 6.94 -0.73 -11.83
N VAL A 90 8.11 -0.08 -11.98
CA VAL A 90 8.57 0.41 -13.28
C VAL A 90 8.81 -0.72 -14.28
N ALA A 91 9.34 -1.86 -13.83
CA ALA A 91 9.58 -3.01 -14.70
C ALA A 91 8.27 -3.58 -15.27
N LEU A 92 7.20 -3.61 -14.45
CA LEU A 92 5.88 -4.09 -14.88
C LEU A 92 5.30 -3.25 -16.03
N PHE A 93 5.46 -1.92 -15.96
CA PHE A 93 4.98 -0.99 -17.00
C PHE A 93 5.95 -0.80 -18.17
N GLY A 94 7.20 -1.23 -18.01
CA GLY A 94 8.27 -1.03 -18.99
C GLY A 94 8.00 -1.67 -20.36
N GLY A 95 7.27 -2.80 -20.36
CA GLY A 95 6.88 -3.48 -21.59
C GLY A 95 5.66 -2.89 -22.28
N LEU A 96 4.70 -2.35 -21.52
CA LEU A 96 3.44 -1.81 -22.02
C LEU A 96 3.59 -0.37 -22.52
N MET A 97 4.31 0.48 -21.77
CA MET A 97 4.45 1.92 -22.03
C MET A 97 5.90 2.37 -21.83
N PRO A 98 6.79 2.17 -22.81
CA PRO A 98 8.23 2.46 -22.66
C PRO A 98 8.54 3.90 -22.29
N SER A 99 7.79 4.87 -22.84
CA SER A 99 7.98 6.31 -22.56
C SER A 99 7.63 6.68 -21.12
N ILE A 100 6.52 6.15 -20.60
CA ILE A 100 6.10 6.38 -19.21
C ILE A 100 7.07 5.72 -18.23
N SER A 101 7.53 4.51 -18.54
CA SER A 101 8.54 3.82 -17.74
C SER A 101 9.83 4.62 -17.64
N LEU A 102 10.30 5.23 -18.75
CA LEU A 102 11.46 6.10 -18.72
C LEU A 102 11.25 7.32 -17.83
N LEU A 103 10.11 7.99 -17.99
CA LEU A 103 9.76 9.15 -17.17
C LEU A 103 9.73 8.81 -15.69
N LEU A 104 9.11 7.69 -15.32
CA LEU A 104 9.07 7.22 -13.92
C LEU A 104 10.47 6.94 -13.36
N VAL A 105 11.34 6.25 -14.13
CA VAL A 105 12.73 6.02 -13.69
C VAL A 105 13.45 7.32 -13.44
N MET A 106 13.30 8.31 -14.33
CA MET A 106 13.89 9.63 -14.16
C MET A 106 13.35 10.33 -12.91
N VAL A 107 12.04 10.32 -12.69
CA VAL A 107 11.40 10.92 -11.51
C VAL A 107 11.91 10.25 -10.23
N PHE A 108 11.93 8.93 -10.14
CA PHE A 108 12.43 8.23 -8.95
C PHE A 108 13.91 8.51 -8.67
N ARG A 109 14.73 8.72 -9.70
CA ARG A 109 16.13 9.15 -9.55
C ARG A 109 16.25 10.61 -9.13
N LEU A 110 15.34 11.47 -9.61
CA LEU A 110 15.33 12.90 -9.29
C LEU A 110 14.99 13.16 -7.82
N VAL A 111 14.03 12.46 -7.24
CA VAL A 111 13.58 12.69 -5.85
C VAL A 111 14.75 12.68 -4.84
N PRO A 112 15.63 11.66 -4.78
CA PRO A 112 16.79 11.69 -3.87
C PRO A 112 17.78 12.82 -4.19
N SER A 113 17.92 13.18 -5.48
CA SER A 113 18.79 14.29 -5.90
C SER A 113 18.27 15.63 -5.43
N TYR A 114 16.95 15.87 -5.58
CA TYR A 114 16.28 17.07 -5.04
C TYR A 114 16.41 17.19 -3.53
N GLN A 115 16.20 16.10 -2.81
CA GLN A 115 16.34 16.09 -1.35
C GLN A 115 17.74 16.46 -0.90
N ARG A 116 18.79 15.95 -1.58
CA ARG A 116 20.18 16.31 -1.29
C ARG A 116 20.45 17.78 -1.59
N ARG A 117 19.97 18.28 -2.74
CA ARG A 117 20.15 19.67 -3.13
C ARG A 117 19.40 20.61 -2.20
N ALA A 118 18.17 20.29 -1.82
CA ALA A 118 17.40 21.06 -0.85
C ALA A 118 18.14 21.17 0.50
N LYS A 119 18.66 20.05 1.01
CA LYS A 119 19.46 20.04 2.25
C LYS A 119 20.72 20.90 2.13
N ALA A 120 21.40 20.85 0.99
CA ALA A 120 22.60 21.68 0.76
C ALA A 120 22.25 23.18 0.74
N ILE A 121 21.18 23.59 0.06
CA ILE A 121 20.72 24.99 0.02
C ILE A 121 20.29 25.43 1.41
N LEU A 122 19.53 24.63 2.14
CA LEU A 122 19.10 24.92 3.51
C LEU A 122 20.30 25.05 4.46
N GLY A 123 21.28 24.15 4.33
CA GLY A 123 22.52 24.21 5.13
C GLY A 123 23.35 25.47 4.86
N ALA A 124 23.55 25.82 3.59
CA ALA A 124 24.28 27.04 3.21
C ALA A 124 23.56 28.30 3.73
N ARG A 125 22.25 28.38 3.59
CA ARG A 125 21.46 29.51 4.12
C ARG A 125 21.44 29.57 5.64
N GLY A 126 21.40 28.40 6.30
CA GLY A 126 21.52 28.31 7.77
C GLY A 126 22.87 28.85 8.28
N GLY A 127 23.97 28.58 7.55
CA GLY A 127 25.28 29.08 7.89
C GLY A 127 25.44 30.62 7.79
N VAL A 128 24.61 31.28 6.94
CA VAL A 128 24.58 32.75 6.80
C VAL A 128 23.49 33.39 7.70
N GLY A 129 22.86 32.62 8.59
CA GLY A 129 21.80 33.14 9.48
C GLY A 129 20.43 33.35 8.82
N MET A 130 20.24 32.87 7.58
CA MET A 130 18.99 32.98 6.81
C MET A 130 18.25 31.63 6.71
N GLY A 131 18.39 30.78 7.74
CA GLY A 131 17.74 29.47 7.79
C GLY A 131 16.22 29.58 8.05
N VAL A 132 15.45 28.69 7.44
CA VAL A 132 13.97 28.67 7.56
C VAL A 132 13.50 28.53 9.02
N GLY A 133 14.31 27.94 9.92
CA GLY A 133 13.97 27.77 11.35
C GLY A 133 14.50 28.88 12.26
N GLN A 134 15.24 29.87 11.75
CA GLN A 134 15.87 30.92 12.56
C GLN A 134 14.98 32.16 12.73
N SER A 135 13.94 32.30 11.93
CA SER A 135 12.98 33.43 12.02
C SER A 135 11.89 33.14 13.03
N ALA A 136 11.61 34.09 13.91
CA ALA A 136 10.53 34.01 14.90
C ALA A 136 9.13 34.12 14.26
N ASN A 137 9.03 34.69 13.05
CA ASN A 137 7.79 34.98 12.37
C ASN A 137 7.47 33.95 11.29
N ARG A 138 6.27 33.35 11.32
CA ARG A 138 5.80 32.36 10.32
C ARG A 138 5.82 32.90 8.89
N ARG A 139 5.56 34.19 8.69
CA ARG A 139 5.56 34.83 7.37
C ARG A 139 6.96 34.85 6.76
N GLU A 140 7.98 35.12 7.57
CA GLU A 140 9.37 35.06 7.16
C GLU A 140 9.82 33.64 6.86
N GLN A 141 9.41 32.65 7.67
CA GLN A 141 9.71 31.23 7.40
C GLN A 141 9.16 30.81 6.04
N ILE A 142 7.94 31.22 5.68
CA ILE A 142 7.35 30.93 4.38
C ILE A 142 8.13 31.65 3.27
N ALA A 143 8.48 32.90 3.43
CA ALA A 143 9.27 33.66 2.46
C ALA A 143 10.64 33.02 2.21
N GLN A 144 11.32 32.58 3.28
CA GLN A 144 12.59 31.85 3.18
C GLN A 144 12.41 30.50 2.47
N GLY A 145 11.32 29.78 2.76
CA GLY A 145 10.96 28.54 2.06
C GLY A 145 10.72 28.75 0.55
N MET A 146 10.04 29.82 0.18
CA MET A 146 9.80 30.18 -1.23
C MET A 146 11.10 30.49 -2.00
N ILE A 147 12.08 31.12 -1.36
CA ILE A 147 13.39 31.36 -1.98
C ILE A 147 14.10 30.03 -2.24
N VAL A 148 14.09 29.10 -1.28
CA VAL A 148 14.66 27.75 -1.46
C VAL A 148 13.95 27.01 -2.60
N LEU A 149 12.62 27.10 -2.67
CA LEU A 149 11.84 26.47 -3.73
C LEU A 149 12.19 27.07 -5.11
N SER A 150 12.30 28.40 -5.21
CA SER A 150 12.71 29.09 -6.44
C SER A 150 14.10 28.63 -6.92
N ALA A 151 15.06 28.57 -6.00
CA ALA A 151 16.42 28.08 -6.32
C ALA A 151 16.42 26.61 -6.77
N LEU A 152 15.61 25.76 -6.13
CA LEU A 152 15.45 24.36 -6.54
C LEU A 152 14.82 24.24 -7.92
N THR A 153 13.81 25.07 -8.23
CA THR A 153 13.13 25.06 -9.54
C THR A 153 14.09 25.48 -10.65
N GLY A 154 14.88 26.55 -10.44
CA GLY A 154 15.89 26.97 -11.39
C GLY A 154 16.92 25.87 -11.68
N TRP A 155 17.47 25.27 -10.64
CA TRP A 155 18.40 24.15 -10.77
C TRP A 155 17.74 22.93 -11.46
N ALA A 156 16.45 22.68 -11.21
CA ALA A 156 15.73 21.58 -11.82
C ALA A 156 15.60 21.74 -13.34
N LEU A 157 15.25 22.94 -13.79
CA LEU A 157 15.12 23.26 -15.21
C LEU A 157 16.48 23.12 -15.92
N GLU A 158 17.53 23.67 -15.36
CA GLU A 158 18.90 23.54 -15.88
C GLU A 158 19.34 22.08 -15.96
N SER A 159 19.11 21.31 -14.89
CA SER A 159 19.41 19.89 -14.84
C SER A 159 18.60 19.08 -15.85
N ALA A 160 17.34 19.46 -16.11
CA ALA A 160 16.51 18.79 -17.10
C ALA A 160 17.04 18.99 -18.53
N ILE A 161 17.41 20.21 -18.88
CA ILE A 161 17.99 20.56 -20.19
C ILE A 161 19.31 19.80 -20.38
N THR A 162 20.22 19.88 -19.42
CA THR A 162 21.50 19.18 -19.46
C THR A 162 21.33 17.66 -19.60
N THR A 163 20.36 17.10 -18.89
CA THR A 163 20.04 15.66 -18.99
C THR A 163 19.50 15.31 -20.37
N ALA A 164 18.61 16.13 -20.94
CA ALA A 164 18.05 15.91 -22.26
C ALA A 164 19.13 15.96 -23.35
N ASP A 165 20.05 16.93 -23.28
CA ASP A 165 21.17 17.07 -24.22
C ASP A 165 22.14 15.90 -24.09
N ALA A 166 22.46 15.48 -22.86
CA ALA A 166 23.29 14.30 -22.62
C ALA A 166 22.66 13.00 -23.15
N MET A 167 21.34 12.88 -23.08
CA MET A 167 20.63 11.73 -23.68
C MET A 167 20.65 11.78 -25.20
N ARG A 168 20.45 12.97 -25.78
CA ARG A 168 20.48 13.17 -27.22
C ARG A 168 21.86 12.85 -27.80
N SER A 169 22.93 13.30 -27.14
CA SER A 169 24.32 13.03 -27.57
C SER A 169 24.69 11.54 -27.48
N ARG A 170 24.06 10.78 -26.58
CA ARG A 170 24.21 9.33 -26.47
C ARG A 170 23.33 8.54 -27.45
N GLY A 171 22.65 9.20 -28.36
CA GLY A 171 21.78 8.55 -29.36
C GLY A 171 20.50 7.94 -28.78
N TYR A 172 20.00 8.48 -27.68
CA TYR A 172 18.79 7.96 -27.05
C TYR A 172 17.58 8.15 -27.98
N GLY A 173 16.85 7.08 -28.27
CA GLY A 173 15.70 7.08 -29.19
C GLY A 173 16.00 6.67 -30.62
N THR A 174 17.27 6.47 -31.02
CA THR A 174 17.67 6.03 -32.37
C THR A 174 17.54 4.51 -32.56
N THR A 175 17.61 3.73 -31.48
CA THR A 175 17.53 2.26 -31.48
C THR A 175 16.47 1.75 -30.56
N LYS A 176 16.11 0.46 -30.69
CA LYS A 176 15.20 -0.22 -29.75
C LYS A 176 15.81 -0.23 -28.35
N ARG A 177 15.01 0.18 -27.36
CA ARG A 177 15.40 0.25 -25.97
C ARG A 177 15.72 -1.14 -25.39
N THR A 178 16.87 -1.26 -24.71
CA THR A 178 17.22 -2.41 -23.89
C THR A 178 17.12 -2.05 -22.42
N SER A 179 16.75 -3.02 -21.57
CA SER A 179 16.69 -2.83 -20.11
C SER A 179 17.77 -3.69 -19.44
N PHE A 180 18.47 -3.11 -18.46
CA PHE A 180 19.46 -3.85 -17.69
C PHE A 180 18.82 -4.91 -16.79
N GLN A 181 17.70 -4.58 -16.15
CA GLN A 181 16.93 -5.55 -15.37
C GLN A 181 15.92 -6.27 -16.27
N ILE A 182 16.18 -7.53 -16.54
CA ILE A 182 15.28 -8.38 -17.34
C ILE A 182 14.46 -9.22 -16.36
N TYR A 183 13.26 -8.74 -16.02
CA TYR A 183 12.27 -9.58 -15.35
C TYR A 183 11.67 -10.51 -16.41
N ARG A 184 11.99 -11.80 -16.30
CA ARG A 184 11.43 -12.82 -17.20
C ARG A 184 10.20 -13.43 -16.53
N PHE A 185 9.08 -13.36 -17.22
CA PHE A 185 7.87 -14.05 -16.81
C PHE A 185 8.05 -15.55 -17.06
N THR A 186 8.12 -16.32 -15.99
CA THR A 186 8.34 -17.76 -16.08
C THR A 186 7.01 -18.52 -16.16
N LEU A 187 7.08 -19.79 -16.59
CA LEU A 187 5.90 -20.65 -16.63
C LEU A 187 5.25 -20.82 -15.24
N ARG A 188 6.07 -20.78 -14.17
CA ARG A 188 5.59 -20.78 -12.78
C ARG A 188 4.77 -19.54 -12.46
N ASP A 189 5.22 -18.36 -12.88
CA ASP A 189 4.51 -17.10 -12.65
C ASP A 189 3.17 -17.10 -13.40
N ALA A 190 3.16 -17.64 -14.63
CA ALA A 190 1.94 -17.80 -15.42
C ALA A 190 0.94 -18.74 -14.73
N ALA A 191 1.40 -19.87 -14.19
CA ALA A 191 0.54 -20.81 -13.48
C ALA A 191 -0.05 -20.19 -12.20
N PHE A 192 0.77 -19.49 -11.40
CA PHE A 192 0.27 -18.78 -10.22
C PHE A 192 -0.71 -17.67 -10.56
N ALA A 193 -0.43 -16.88 -11.60
CA ALA A 193 -1.34 -15.84 -12.06
C ALA A 193 -2.68 -16.42 -12.55
N ALA A 194 -2.65 -17.54 -13.26
CA ALA A 194 -3.86 -18.23 -13.73
C ALA A 194 -4.68 -18.76 -12.54
N ILE A 195 -4.05 -19.43 -11.57
CA ILE A 195 -4.75 -19.94 -10.37
C ILE A 195 -5.37 -18.78 -9.59
N MET A 196 -4.63 -17.70 -9.36
CA MET A 196 -5.15 -16.51 -8.67
C MET A 196 -6.31 -15.87 -9.45
N GLY A 197 -6.22 -15.81 -10.77
CA GLY A 197 -7.28 -15.30 -11.65
C GLY A 197 -8.55 -16.14 -11.57
N ILE A 198 -8.42 -17.47 -11.59
CA ILE A 198 -9.56 -18.40 -11.45
C ILE A 198 -10.20 -18.25 -10.06
N LEU A 199 -9.41 -18.25 -8.99
CA LEU A 199 -9.94 -18.07 -7.63
C LEU A 199 -10.66 -16.71 -7.49
N ALA A 200 -10.10 -15.63 -8.04
CA ALA A 200 -10.73 -14.32 -8.04
C ALA A 200 -12.06 -14.34 -8.81
N ALA A 201 -12.10 -14.96 -9.99
CA ALA A 201 -13.32 -15.08 -10.79
C ALA A 201 -14.43 -15.86 -10.04
N VAL A 202 -14.08 -16.96 -9.38
CA VAL A 202 -15.01 -17.73 -8.56
C VAL A 202 -15.52 -16.91 -7.36
N CYS A 203 -14.65 -16.16 -6.69
CA CYS A 203 -15.06 -15.28 -5.59
C CYS A 203 -16.00 -14.16 -6.05
N ILE A 204 -15.74 -13.55 -7.21
CA ILE A 204 -16.60 -12.52 -7.81
C ILE A 204 -17.96 -13.12 -8.20
N ALA A 205 -17.97 -14.29 -8.84
CA ALA A 205 -19.19 -14.99 -9.21
C ALA A 205 -20.05 -15.34 -7.97
N ALA A 206 -19.41 -15.87 -6.92
CA ALA A 206 -20.09 -16.15 -5.65
C ALA A 206 -20.66 -14.89 -4.98
N ALA A 207 -19.95 -13.76 -5.05
CA ALA A 207 -20.43 -12.48 -4.54
C ALA A 207 -21.65 -11.96 -5.32
N ILE A 208 -21.64 -12.07 -6.66
CA ILE A 208 -22.77 -11.68 -7.54
C ILE A 208 -23.99 -12.55 -7.27
N MET A 209 -23.81 -13.85 -7.06
CA MET A 209 -24.89 -14.79 -6.70
C MET A 209 -25.46 -14.55 -5.29
N GLY A 210 -24.91 -13.59 -4.53
CA GLY A 210 -25.42 -13.24 -3.20
C GLY A 210 -25.04 -14.21 -2.08
N ALA A 211 -24.10 -15.12 -2.34
CA ALA A 211 -23.64 -16.12 -1.38
C ALA A 211 -22.87 -15.56 -0.17
N ALA A 212 -22.60 -14.26 -0.15
CA ALA A 212 -21.86 -13.58 0.92
C ALA A 212 -22.59 -12.30 1.39
N ARG A 213 -23.93 -12.30 1.40
CA ARG A 213 -24.69 -11.15 1.88
C ARG A 213 -24.89 -11.24 3.39
N ALA A 214 -24.30 -10.30 4.12
CA ALA A 214 -24.65 -10.06 5.51
C ALA A 214 -25.48 -8.77 5.57
N GLN A 215 -26.73 -8.88 6.02
CA GLN A 215 -27.60 -7.74 6.28
C GLN A 215 -27.62 -7.46 7.77
N TYR A 216 -27.28 -6.24 8.13
CA TYR A 216 -27.26 -5.77 9.51
C TYR A 216 -28.51 -4.92 9.83
N THR A 217 -29.41 -4.73 8.85
CA THR A 217 -30.62 -3.90 8.93
C THR A 217 -31.84 -4.63 8.39
N PRO A 218 -32.98 -4.66 9.08
CA PRO A 218 -33.25 -4.29 10.48
C PRO A 218 -32.77 -5.36 11.48
N TYR A 219 -32.47 -6.56 11.03
CA TYR A 219 -31.97 -7.70 11.83
C TYR A 219 -30.63 -8.16 11.30
N LEU A 220 -29.79 -8.68 12.19
CA LEU A 220 -28.59 -9.39 11.80
C LEU A 220 -29.01 -10.70 11.10
N SER A 221 -29.06 -10.69 9.79
CA SER A 221 -29.28 -11.88 8.98
C SER A 221 -28.00 -12.17 8.18
N ILE A 222 -27.39 -13.30 8.46
CA ILE A 222 -26.28 -13.82 7.70
C ILE A 222 -26.85 -14.83 6.73
N ALA A 223 -26.78 -14.55 5.42
CA ALA A 223 -27.15 -15.53 4.41
C ALA A 223 -26.29 -16.78 4.58
N PRO A 224 -26.84 -18.00 4.34
CA PRO A 224 -26.05 -19.22 4.43
C PRO A 224 -24.82 -19.10 3.52
N VAL A 225 -23.65 -19.08 4.15
CA VAL A 225 -22.36 -18.94 3.44
C VAL A 225 -22.17 -20.19 2.57
N HIS A 226 -22.14 -20.03 1.26
CA HIS A 226 -21.90 -21.16 0.37
C HIS A 226 -20.46 -21.69 0.62
N PRO A 227 -20.30 -22.96 1.06
CA PRO A 227 -19.00 -23.45 1.52
C PRO A 227 -17.90 -23.33 0.45
N VAL A 228 -18.25 -23.52 -0.82
CA VAL A 228 -17.31 -23.40 -1.94
C VAL A 228 -16.77 -21.98 -2.07
N GLY A 229 -17.62 -20.95 -2.00
CA GLY A 229 -17.19 -19.54 -2.09
C GLY A 229 -16.28 -19.15 -0.93
N PHE A 230 -16.56 -19.63 0.27
CA PHE A 230 -15.74 -19.35 1.45
C PHE A 230 -14.37 -20.02 1.36
N ILE A 231 -14.30 -21.28 0.92
CA ILE A 231 -13.04 -22.01 0.74
C ILE A 231 -12.19 -21.33 -0.34
N CYS A 232 -12.78 -20.99 -1.49
CA CYS A 232 -12.06 -20.27 -2.57
C CYS A 232 -11.52 -18.92 -2.09
N TYR A 233 -12.32 -18.17 -1.32
CA TYR A 233 -11.89 -16.90 -0.75
C TYR A 233 -10.74 -17.07 0.27
N ALA A 234 -10.82 -18.09 1.14
CA ALA A 234 -9.76 -18.39 2.09
C ALA A 234 -8.47 -18.80 1.38
N LEU A 235 -8.56 -19.66 0.35
CA LEU A 235 -7.42 -20.04 -0.47
C LEU A 235 -6.80 -18.85 -1.21
N PHE A 236 -7.62 -17.97 -1.78
CA PHE A 236 -7.16 -16.75 -2.44
C PHE A 236 -6.35 -15.86 -1.49
N LEU A 237 -6.82 -15.67 -0.26
CA LEU A 237 -6.15 -14.85 0.74
C LEU A 237 -4.88 -15.50 1.32
N LEU A 238 -4.85 -16.83 1.43
CA LEU A 238 -3.70 -17.54 2.03
C LEU A 238 -2.60 -17.84 1.00
N MET A 239 -2.91 -17.84 -0.28
CA MET A 239 -1.97 -18.21 -1.34
C MET A 239 -0.67 -17.37 -1.34
N PRO A 240 -0.67 -16.03 -1.21
CA PRO A 240 0.56 -15.26 -1.14
C PRO A 240 1.45 -15.64 0.06
N SER A 241 0.81 -15.98 1.19
CA SER A 241 1.51 -16.44 2.38
C SER A 241 2.13 -17.81 2.17
N ALA A 242 1.43 -18.72 1.53
CA ALA A 242 1.91 -20.07 1.22
C ALA A 242 3.12 -20.03 0.29
N ILE A 243 3.08 -19.20 -0.75
CA ILE A 243 4.21 -19.01 -1.68
C ILE A 243 5.45 -18.51 -0.91
N ASN A 244 5.29 -17.49 -0.07
CA ASN A 244 6.40 -16.93 0.70
C ASN A 244 7.00 -17.92 1.70
N TYR A 245 6.17 -18.76 2.33
CA TYR A 245 6.65 -19.86 3.18
C TYR A 245 7.39 -20.93 2.39
N TRP A 246 6.86 -21.31 1.24
CA TRP A 246 7.48 -22.28 0.36
C TRP A 246 8.87 -21.82 -0.11
N GLU A 247 8.99 -20.57 -0.51
CA GLU A 247 10.28 -20.00 -0.90
C GLU A 247 11.28 -19.98 0.25
N LYS A 248 10.86 -19.61 1.46
CA LYS A 248 11.72 -19.65 2.65
C LYS A 248 12.23 -21.07 2.94
N ILE A 249 11.38 -22.08 2.85
CA ILE A 249 11.74 -23.47 3.07
C ILE A 249 12.72 -23.93 1.97
N ALA A 250 12.41 -23.64 0.71
CA ALA A 250 13.26 -23.97 -0.42
C ALA A 250 14.67 -23.35 -0.29
N TRP A 251 14.74 -22.08 0.16
CA TRP A 251 16.00 -21.38 0.46
C TRP A 251 16.78 -22.06 1.59
N HIS A 252 16.13 -22.41 2.69
CA HIS A 252 16.78 -23.11 3.81
C HIS A 252 17.36 -24.45 3.38
N ILE A 253 16.63 -25.22 2.58
CA ILE A 253 17.09 -26.52 2.06
C ILE A 253 18.26 -26.33 1.08
N SER A 254 18.22 -25.29 0.26
CA SER A 254 19.28 -25.00 -0.72
C SER A 254 20.59 -24.58 -0.04
N ILE A 255 20.51 -23.75 1.01
CA ILE A 255 21.69 -23.30 1.77
C ILE A 255 22.28 -24.43 2.61
N SER A 256 21.46 -25.36 3.13
CA SER A 256 21.95 -26.50 3.91
C SER A 256 22.68 -27.57 3.08
N ARG A 257 22.69 -27.43 1.75
CA ARG A 257 23.39 -28.35 0.81
C ARG A 257 24.70 -27.76 0.28
N ILE A 258 25.06 -26.54 0.65
CA ILE A 258 26.34 -25.88 0.37
C ILE A 258 27.19 -25.92 1.63
#